data_62fa91de9b5b5d734ff69566350d60d3
#
_entry.id   62fa91de9b5b5d734ff69566350d60d3
#
_cell.length_a   1.000
_cell.length_b   1.000
_cell.length_c   1.000
_cell.angle_alpha   90.00
_cell.angle_beta   90.00
_cell.angle_gamma   90.00
#
_symmetry.space_group_name_H-M   'P 1'
#
loop_
_entity.id
_entity.type
_entity.pdbx_description
1 polymer ?
#
loop_
_entity_poly.entity_id
_entity_poly.type
_entity_poly.pdbx_seq_one_letter_code
_entity_poly.pdbx_strand_id
1 'polypeptide(L)'
;DWPYVARISGIAVHTLYATFSDYLPRTQPAPAEDPPEAYAFLLWKVLQSQGSSLVGLALWLGWKLGMQAREILALTWSQVDLDQGVIHLPDRDLSLGVTLRRLLRETWNRRRPGDDPHVLLSPNSRRPVDQPRLSKLVRTALIRGGIEHVGLGDLCRQERREVDNARLLELAESQDAITRRDAMSLLNLSEAAAYERLRQLTAQGRLVRVGRKYYPAGQVVPPDRQYDVIRVFLERCGSAYRQDLAALLHIGNRQCALILRHMVEDGRLVRVGQQYYLPEQEEVL
;
A
#
# COMPACT_ATOMS: atom_id res chain seq x y z
N ASP A 1 -8.93 -18.00 24.02
CA ASP A 1 -7.47 -17.99 24.21
C ASP A 1 -6.94 -19.42 24.35
N TRP A 2 -6.30 -19.95 23.30
CA TRP A 2 -5.82 -21.34 23.26
C TRP A 2 -4.77 -21.67 24.33
N PRO A 3 -3.83 -20.79 24.67
CA PRO A 3 -2.93 -21.01 25.80
C PRO A 3 -3.66 -21.21 27.14
N TYR A 4 -4.77 -20.55 27.36
CA TYR A 4 -5.60 -20.73 28.56
C TYR A 4 -6.29 -22.09 28.56
N VAL A 5 -6.90 -22.47 27.42
CA VAL A 5 -7.56 -23.78 27.25
C VAL A 5 -6.54 -24.93 27.40
N ALA A 6 -5.35 -24.80 26.82
CA ALA A 6 -4.27 -25.77 26.94
C ALA A 6 -3.82 -25.96 28.39
N ARG A 7 -3.75 -24.89 29.18
CA ARG A 7 -3.38 -24.95 30.60
C ARG A 7 -4.42 -25.66 31.46
N ILE A 8 -5.71 -25.45 31.17
CA ILE A 8 -6.79 -26.09 31.92
C ILE A 8 -6.97 -27.55 31.52
N SER A 9 -6.88 -27.87 30.23
CA SER A 9 -7.10 -29.23 29.71
C SER A 9 -5.89 -30.16 29.83
N GLY A 10 -4.70 -29.61 30.04
CA GLY A 10 -3.43 -30.35 29.99
C GLY A 10 -3.03 -30.82 28.59
N ILE A 11 -3.74 -30.34 27.54
CA ILE A 11 -3.49 -30.70 26.14
C ILE A 11 -2.59 -29.65 25.51
N ALA A 12 -1.56 -30.09 24.79
CA ALA A 12 -0.66 -29.16 24.12
C ALA A 12 -1.39 -28.29 23.08
N VAL A 13 -1.02 -27.01 22.99
CA VAL A 13 -1.67 -26.03 22.11
C VAL A 13 -1.72 -26.49 20.64
N HIS A 14 -0.66 -27.12 20.14
CA HIS A 14 -0.62 -27.63 18.76
C HIS A 14 -1.64 -28.75 18.51
N THR A 15 -1.91 -29.59 19.52
CA THR A 15 -2.90 -30.67 19.44
C THR A 15 -4.31 -30.10 19.42
N LEU A 16 -4.58 -29.07 20.23
CA LEU A 16 -5.86 -28.36 20.20
C LEU A 16 -6.11 -27.73 18.83
N TYR A 17 -5.11 -27.09 18.23
CA TYR A 17 -5.22 -26.55 16.86
C TYR A 17 -5.48 -27.65 15.83
N ALA A 18 -4.79 -28.78 15.89
CA ALA A 18 -4.98 -29.88 14.94
C ALA A 18 -6.38 -30.51 15.05
N THR A 19 -6.93 -30.63 16.28
CA THR A 19 -8.22 -31.24 16.52
C THR A 19 -9.40 -30.31 16.17
N PHE A 20 -9.24 -28.99 16.36
CA PHE A 20 -10.33 -28.03 16.22
C PHE A 20 -10.15 -27.04 15.05
N SER A 21 -9.15 -27.25 14.17
CA SER A 21 -8.90 -26.40 13.00
C SER A 21 -10.13 -26.21 12.11
N ASP A 22 -10.97 -27.26 11.98
CA ASP A 22 -12.16 -27.23 11.11
C ASP A 22 -13.35 -26.50 11.75
N TYR A 23 -13.34 -26.33 13.06
CA TYR A 23 -14.38 -25.63 13.83
C TYR A 23 -14.03 -24.19 14.14
N LEU A 24 -12.78 -23.79 13.91
CA LEU A 24 -12.40 -22.41 14.06
C LEU A 24 -12.95 -21.62 12.88
N PRO A 25 -13.64 -20.48 13.13
CA PRO A 25 -13.88 -19.56 12.05
C PRO A 25 -12.51 -19.28 11.41
N ARG A 26 -12.40 -19.52 10.10
CA ARG A 26 -11.23 -19.10 9.33
C ARG A 26 -11.17 -17.57 9.40
N THR A 27 -10.70 -17.06 10.51
CA THR A 27 -10.27 -15.67 10.62
C THR A 27 -9.16 -15.54 9.60
N GLN A 28 -9.49 -15.00 8.43
CA GLN A 28 -8.48 -14.40 7.59
C GLN A 28 -7.68 -13.51 8.55
N PRO A 29 -6.35 -13.63 8.58
CA PRO A 29 -5.55 -12.70 9.36
C PRO A 29 -6.08 -11.31 8.97
N ALA A 30 -6.49 -10.54 9.98
CA ALA A 30 -6.89 -9.16 9.77
C ALA A 30 -5.83 -8.54 8.86
N PRO A 31 -6.20 -7.80 7.79
CA PRO A 31 -5.24 -7.12 6.98
C PRO A 31 -4.35 -6.38 7.97
N ALA A 32 -3.03 -6.63 7.89
CA ALA A 32 -2.08 -6.04 8.82
C ALA A 32 -2.38 -4.55 8.84
N GLU A 33 -2.91 -4.06 9.96
CA GLU A 33 -3.09 -2.63 10.18
C GLU A 33 -1.74 -1.98 9.90
N ASP A 34 -1.73 -0.84 9.22
CA ASP A 34 -0.52 -0.08 8.98
C ASP A 34 0.20 0.06 10.32
N PRO A 35 1.48 -0.33 10.41
CA PRO A 35 2.16 -0.35 11.68
C PRO A 35 2.11 1.05 12.30
N PRO A 36 1.69 1.19 13.57
CA PRO A 36 1.60 2.48 14.23
C PRO A 36 2.98 3.18 14.22
N GLU A 37 3.00 4.50 14.35
CA GLU A 37 4.24 5.31 14.38
C GLU A 37 5.29 4.76 15.36
N ALA A 38 4.85 4.16 16.48
CA ALA A 38 5.67 3.45 17.43
C ALA A 38 6.50 2.32 16.80
N TYR A 39 5.96 1.63 15.80
CA TYR A 39 6.64 0.55 15.09
C TYR A 39 7.76 1.08 14.19
N ALA A 40 7.55 2.16 13.47
CA ALA A 40 8.58 2.79 12.64
C ALA A 40 9.78 3.24 13.50
N PHE A 41 9.52 3.76 14.69
CA PHE A 41 10.56 4.15 15.65
C PHE A 41 11.34 2.95 16.18
N LEU A 42 10.66 1.86 16.55
CA LEU A 42 11.32 0.62 17.00
C LEU A 42 12.18 0.01 15.89
N LEU A 43 11.65 -0.03 14.65
CA LEU A 43 12.40 -0.50 13.49
C LEU A 43 13.64 0.36 13.23
N TRP A 44 13.52 1.68 13.34
CA TRP A 44 14.66 2.58 13.23
C TRP A 44 15.73 2.30 14.28
N LYS A 45 15.36 2.05 15.56
CA LYS A 45 16.29 1.64 16.61
C LYS A 45 17.00 0.32 16.28
N VAL A 46 16.26 -0.67 15.78
CA VAL A 46 16.85 -1.95 15.35
C VAL A 46 17.87 -1.71 14.23
N LEU A 47 17.53 -0.91 13.23
CA LEU A 47 18.42 -0.56 12.12
C LEU A 47 19.69 0.14 12.59
N GLN A 48 19.57 1.09 13.52
CA GLN A 48 20.75 1.77 14.10
C GLN A 48 21.65 0.80 14.86
N SER A 49 21.08 -0.11 15.66
CA SER A 49 21.82 -1.11 16.42
C SER A 49 22.53 -2.15 15.54
N GLN A 50 21.94 -2.49 14.39
CA GLN A 50 22.48 -3.48 13.46
C GLN A 50 23.54 -2.90 12.51
N GLY A 51 23.48 -1.60 12.20
CA GLY A 51 24.44 -0.91 11.35
C GLY A 51 24.67 -1.62 10.01
N SER A 52 25.95 -1.78 9.62
CA SER A 52 26.38 -2.48 8.40
C SER A 52 26.53 -4.01 8.56
N SER A 53 25.86 -4.61 9.56
CA SER A 53 25.78 -6.06 9.69
C SER A 53 24.91 -6.66 8.57
N LEU A 54 25.04 -7.96 8.36
CA LEU A 54 24.21 -8.72 7.41
C LEU A 54 22.70 -8.46 7.65
N VAL A 55 22.27 -8.48 8.89
CA VAL A 55 20.87 -8.24 9.27
C VAL A 55 20.47 -6.78 9.03
N GLY A 56 21.32 -5.83 9.39
CA GLY A 56 21.10 -4.41 9.17
C GLY A 56 20.94 -4.10 7.68
N LEU A 57 21.84 -4.59 6.84
CA LEU A 57 21.72 -4.41 5.38
C LEU A 57 20.46 -5.05 4.81
N ALA A 58 20.12 -6.27 5.22
CA ALA A 58 18.91 -6.93 4.74
C ALA A 58 17.64 -6.17 5.14
N LEU A 59 17.59 -5.64 6.37
CA LEU A 59 16.47 -4.81 6.83
C LEU A 59 16.39 -3.49 6.07
N TRP A 60 17.51 -2.81 5.81
CA TRP A 60 17.55 -1.57 5.04
C TRP A 60 17.10 -1.77 3.59
N LEU A 61 17.61 -2.82 2.91
CA LEU A 61 17.24 -3.16 1.54
C LEU A 61 15.75 -3.54 1.44
N GLY A 62 15.25 -4.31 2.42
CA GLY A 62 13.84 -4.70 2.45
C GLY A 62 12.90 -3.54 2.77
N TRP A 63 13.21 -2.77 3.81
CA TRP A 63 12.31 -1.71 4.30
C TRP A 63 12.36 -0.44 3.45
N LYS A 64 13.52 -0.02 2.97
CA LYS A 64 13.64 1.25 2.21
C LYS A 64 13.58 1.09 0.69
N LEU A 65 13.91 -0.07 0.18
CA LEU A 65 13.90 -0.32 -1.27
C LEU A 65 12.86 -1.35 -1.70
N GLY A 66 12.11 -1.93 -0.77
CA GLY A 66 11.10 -2.93 -1.07
C GLY A 66 11.66 -4.21 -1.72
N MET A 67 12.96 -4.48 -1.55
CA MET A 67 13.60 -5.66 -2.12
C MET A 67 13.13 -6.93 -1.42
N GLN A 68 12.68 -7.91 -2.20
CA GLN A 68 12.29 -9.22 -1.65
C GLN A 68 13.50 -10.00 -1.15
N ALA A 69 13.28 -10.94 -0.21
CA ALA A 69 14.36 -11.74 0.36
C ALA A 69 15.22 -12.43 -0.72
N ARG A 70 14.60 -12.94 -1.80
CA ARG A 70 15.31 -13.56 -2.93
C ARG A 70 16.17 -12.56 -3.71
N GLU A 71 15.72 -11.32 -3.89
CA GLU A 71 16.47 -10.26 -4.57
C GLU A 71 17.67 -9.83 -3.71
N ILE A 72 17.44 -9.68 -2.39
CA ILE A 72 18.48 -9.33 -1.42
C ILE A 72 19.58 -10.39 -1.36
N LEU A 73 19.21 -11.67 -1.39
CA LEU A 73 20.15 -12.79 -1.35
C LEU A 73 20.93 -12.96 -2.67
N ALA A 74 20.28 -12.68 -3.80
CA ALA A 74 20.88 -12.73 -5.12
C ALA A 74 21.71 -11.49 -5.49
N LEU A 75 21.62 -10.42 -4.67
CA LEU A 75 22.28 -9.14 -4.97
C LEU A 75 23.80 -9.30 -4.98
N THR A 76 24.42 -8.93 -6.09
CA THR A 76 25.87 -8.93 -6.29
C THR A 76 26.42 -7.51 -6.36
N TRP A 77 27.71 -7.35 -6.08
CA TRP A 77 28.37 -6.06 -6.15
C TRP A 77 28.46 -5.48 -7.56
N SER A 78 28.37 -6.30 -8.59
CA SER A 78 28.30 -5.83 -9.99
C SER A 78 27.00 -5.07 -10.30
N GLN A 79 25.97 -5.25 -9.48
CA GLN A 79 24.69 -4.57 -9.59
C GLN A 79 24.63 -3.29 -8.75
N VAL A 80 25.62 -3.02 -7.89
CA VAL A 80 25.62 -1.89 -6.96
C VAL A 80 26.59 -0.82 -7.44
N ASP A 81 26.05 0.26 -7.97
CA ASP A 81 26.82 1.47 -8.29
C ASP A 81 26.84 2.40 -7.09
N LEU A 82 27.95 2.36 -6.33
CA LEU A 82 28.14 3.22 -5.16
C LEU A 82 28.42 4.69 -5.53
N ASP A 83 28.83 4.99 -6.75
CA ASP A 83 29.17 6.35 -7.18
C ASP A 83 27.96 7.07 -7.70
N GLN A 84 27.11 6.42 -8.46
CA GLN A 84 25.81 6.94 -8.86
C GLN A 84 24.76 6.78 -7.73
N GLY A 85 24.99 5.89 -6.76
CA GLY A 85 24.03 5.59 -5.70
C GLY A 85 22.80 4.84 -6.20
N VAL A 86 23.00 3.83 -7.04
CA VAL A 86 21.93 3.05 -7.67
C VAL A 86 22.21 1.55 -7.54
N ILE A 87 21.17 0.75 -7.36
CA ILE A 87 21.20 -0.71 -7.53
C ILE A 87 20.42 -1.04 -8.80
N HIS A 88 21.08 -1.73 -9.73
CA HIS A 88 20.51 -2.19 -10.99
C HIS A 88 19.97 -3.61 -10.83
N LEU A 89 18.64 -3.74 -10.77
CA LEU A 89 17.96 -5.04 -10.82
C LEU A 89 17.52 -5.34 -12.26
N PRO A 90 17.25 -6.61 -12.60
CA PRO A 90 16.83 -6.97 -13.95
C PRO A 90 15.57 -6.30 -14.45
N ASP A 91 14.68 -5.92 -13.54
CA ASP A 91 13.36 -5.35 -13.80
C ASP A 91 13.25 -3.85 -13.44
N ARG A 92 14.20 -3.31 -12.67
CA ARG A 92 14.15 -1.92 -12.18
C ARG A 92 15.46 -1.43 -11.59
N ASP A 93 15.62 -0.12 -11.57
CA ASP A 93 16.67 0.58 -10.85
C ASP A 93 16.16 1.11 -9.50
N LEU A 94 16.99 1.02 -8.46
CA LEU A 94 16.65 1.47 -7.11
C LEU A 94 17.66 2.50 -6.63
N SER A 95 17.20 3.71 -6.31
CA SER A 95 18.05 4.78 -5.78
C SER A 95 18.42 4.53 -4.31
N LEU A 96 19.71 4.67 -4.01
CA LEU A 96 20.26 4.51 -2.67
C LEU A 96 20.19 5.84 -1.89
N GLY A 97 19.47 5.83 -0.79
CA GLY A 97 19.56 6.93 0.18
C GLY A 97 20.96 7.01 0.82
N VAL A 98 21.32 8.20 1.33
CA VAL A 98 22.64 8.49 1.89
C VAL A 98 23.10 7.45 2.92
N THR A 99 22.21 7.06 3.83
CA THR A 99 22.53 6.10 4.90
C THR A 99 22.86 4.72 4.32
N LEU A 100 22.02 4.19 3.42
CA LEU A 100 22.23 2.87 2.83
C LEU A 100 23.48 2.83 1.95
N ARG A 101 23.72 3.90 1.18
CA ARG A 101 24.95 4.06 0.39
C ARG A 101 26.20 4.01 1.27
N ARG A 102 26.18 4.69 2.44
CA ARG A 102 27.27 4.63 3.42
C ARG A 102 27.47 3.21 3.95
N LEU A 103 26.40 2.54 4.40
CA LEU A 103 26.47 1.17 4.93
C LEU A 103 26.98 0.16 3.90
N LEU A 104 26.56 0.28 2.65
CA LEU A 104 27.08 -0.54 1.56
C LEU A 104 28.56 -0.25 1.30
N ARG A 105 29.01 1.01 1.31
CA ARG A 105 30.42 1.39 1.18
C ARG A 105 31.29 0.83 2.32
N GLU A 106 30.79 0.90 3.55
CA GLU A 106 31.47 0.27 4.69
C GLU A 106 31.59 -1.26 4.50
N THR A 107 30.55 -1.90 3.98
CA THR A 107 30.56 -3.34 3.71
C THR A 107 31.50 -3.69 2.59
N TRP A 108 31.55 -2.90 1.52
CA TRP A 108 32.49 -3.04 0.42
C TRP A 108 33.94 -2.95 0.91
N ASN A 109 34.26 -1.96 1.76
CA ASN A 109 35.61 -1.74 2.28
C ASN A 109 36.10 -2.86 3.23
N ARG A 110 35.18 -3.68 3.78
CA ARG A 110 35.53 -4.85 4.62
C ARG A 110 35.72 -6.13 3.81
N ARG A 111 35.55 -6.09 2.50
CA ARG A 111 35.77 -7.26 1.65
C ARG A 111 37.25 -7.64 1.58
N ARG A 112 37.46 -8.93 1.38
CA ARG A 112 38.79 -9.50 1.18
C ARG A 112 38.95 -9.97 -0.26
N PRO A 113 40.16 -10.01 -0.79
CA PRO A 113 40.44 -10.69 -2.06
C PRO A 113 39.95 -12.14 -2.03
N GLY A 114 39.14 -12.53 -3.02
CA GLY A 114 38.56 -13.88 -3.10
C GLY A 114 37.21 -14.06 -2.41
N ASP A 115 36.64 -13.03 -1.78
CA ASP A 115 35.27 -13.09 -1.29
C ASP A 115 34.25 -13.28 -2.43
N ASP A 116 33.20 -14.03 -2.15
CA ASP A 116 32.10 -14.25 -3.08
C ASP A 116 31.50 -12.91 -3.56
N PRO A 117 31.04 -12.78 -4.82
CA PRO A 117 30.52 -11.55 -5.39
C PRO A 117 29.23 -11.02 -4.73
N HIS A 118 28.52 -11.84 -3.96
CA HIS A 118 27.28 -11.40 -3.29
C HIS A 118 27.53 -10.32 -2.24
N VAL A 119 26.54 -9.45 -2.07
CA VAL A 119 26.58 -8.36 -1.07
C VAL A 119 26.43 -8.90 0.35
N LEU A 120 25.53 -9.87 0.56
CA LEU A 120 25.26 -10.46 1.86
C LEU A 120 26.02 -11.77 2.06
N LEU A 121 27.12 -11.68 2.80
CA LEU A 121 27.92 -12.84 3.16
C LEU A 121 27.80 -13.16 4.66
N SER A 122 27.80 -14.45 4.98
CA SER A 122 27.90 -14.90 6.37
C SER A 122 29.23 -14.39 7.00
N PRO A 123 29.20 -13.78 8.18
CA PRO A 123 30.40 -13.24 8.82
C PRO A 123 31.52 -14.28 9.03
N ASN A 124 31.13 -15.52 9.34
CA ASN A 124 32.08 -16.58 9.68
C ASN A 124 32.58 -17.36 8.44
N SER A 125 31.66 -17.75 7.55
CA SER A 125 32.01 -18.60 6.40
C SER A 125 32.39 -17.82 5.13
N ARG A 126 32.10 -16.51 5.08
CA ARG A 126 32.30 -15.65 3.90
C ARG A 126 31.58 -16.16 2.64
N ARG A 127 30.56 -16.97 2.83
CA ARG A 127 29.71 -17.53 1.75
C ARG A 127 28.34 -16.85 1.76
N PRO A 128 27.61 -16.85 0.64
CA PRO A 128 26.23 -16.38 0.59
C PRO A 128 25.36 -17.05 1.66
N VAL A 129 24.40 -16.30 2.18
CA VAL A 129 23.48 -16.78 3.21
C VAL A 129 22.24 -17.34 2.54
N ASP A 130 21.70 -18.43 3.05
CA ASP A 130 20.43 -18.97 2.60
C ASP A 130 19.21 -18.20 3.20
N GLN A 131 18.06 -18.35 2.54
CA GLN A 131 16.83 -17.66 2.95
C GLN A 131 16.34 -18.05 4.35
N PRO A 132 16.30 -19.34 4.76
CA PRO A 132 15.88 -19.72 6.11
C PRO A 132 16.74 -19.08 7.19
N ARG A 133 18.07 -19.07 7.00
CA ARG A 133 19.01 -18.45 7.93
C ARG A 133 18.83 -16.94 8.01
N LEU A 134 18.71 -16.25 6.88
CA LEU A 134 18.45 -14.82 6.85
C LEU A 134 17.15 -14.48 7.58
N SER A 135 16.06 -15.19 7.29
CA SER A 135 14.75 -15.00 7.91
C SER A 135 14.81 -15.17 9.42
N LYS A 136 15.53 -16.21 9.91
CA LYS A 136 15.72 -16.45 11.34
C LYS A 136 16.51 -15.32 12.01
N LEU A 137 17.60 -14.86 11.39
CA LEU A 137 18.43 -13.78 11.93
C LEU A 137 17.67 -12.46 12.01
N VAL A 138 16.96 -12.10 10.93
CA VAL A 138 16.15 -10.90 10.88
C VAL A 138 15.04 -10.95 11.93
N ARG A 139 14.29 -12.06 12.02
CA ARG A 139 13.23 -12.22 13.00
C ARG A 139 13.76 -12.10 14.44
N THR A 140 14.90 -12.71 14.72
CA THR A 140 15.54 -12.61 16.06
C THR A 140 15.92 -11.16 16.39
N ALA A 141 16.44 -10.39 15.43
CA ALA A 141 16.78 -8.99 15.63
C ALA A 141 15.55 -8.12 15.87
N LEU A 142 14.47 -8.35 15.09
CA LEU A 142 13.20 -7.64 15.26
C LEU A 142 12.55 -7.90 16.62
N ILE A 143 12.48 -9.17 17.05
CA ILE A 143 11.94 -9.55 18.37
C ILE A 143 12.75 -8.90 19.50
N ARG A 144 14.09 -8.91 19.41
CA ARG A 144 14.95 -8.22 20.41
C ARG A 144 14.71 -6.71 20.43
N GLY A 145 14.30 -6.13 19.33
CA GLY A 145 13.91 -4.72 19.22
C GLY A 145 12.48 -4.42 19.64
N GLY A 146 11.72 -5.41 20.16
CA GLY A 146 10.33 -5.25 20.57
C GLY A 146 9.32 -5.34 19.43
N ILE A 147 9.74 -5.86 18.26
CA ILE A 147 8.87 -6.02 17.09
C ILE A 147 8.54 -7.51 16.93
N GLU A 148 7.36 -7.89 17.39
CA GLU A 148 6.83 -9.24 17.26
C GLU A 148 5.95 -9.36 16.00
N HIS A 149 5.79 -10.57 15.47
CA HIS A 149 4.90 -10.90 14.36
C HIS A 149 5.24 -10.33 12.97
N VAL A 150 6.37 -9.64 12.81
CA VAL A 150 6.84 -9.07 11.54
C VAL A 150 8.11 -9.75 11.09
N GLY A 151 8.21 -10.00 9.81
CA GLY A 151 9.40 -10.53 9.14
C GLY A 151 9.87 -9.63 8.01
N LEU A 152 11.02 -10.00 7.42
CA LEU A 152 11.59 -9.27 6.27
C LEU A 152 10.58 -9.15 5.11
N GLY A 153 9.82 -10.22 4.84
CA GLY A 153 8.82 -10.22 3.76
C GLY A 153 7.68 -9.23 3.97
N ASP A 154 7.32 -8.93 5.22
CA ASP A 154 6.27 -7.96 5.54
C ASP A 154 6.75 -6.54 5.28
N LEU A 155 7.98 -6.22 5.70
CA LEU A 155 8.63 -4.94 5.44
C LEU A 155 8.78 -4.67 3.93
N CYS A 156 9.25 -5.67 3.17
CA CYS A 156 9.38 -5.56 1.72
C CYS A 156 8.04 -5.30 1.03
N ARG A 157 6.99 -5.99 1.47
CA ARG A 157 5.65 -5.82 0.89
C ARG A 157 5.06 -4.45 1.17
N GLN A 158 5.29 -3.91 2.36
CA GLN A 158 4.79 -2.59 2.74
C GLN A 158 5.41 -1.49 1.87
N GLU A 159 6.73 -1.43 1.77
CA GLU A 159 7.41 -0.41 0.97
C GLU A 159 7.03 -0.51 -0.52
N ARG A 160 7.03 -1.72 -1.07
CA ARG A 160 6.60 -1.93 -2.46
C ARG A 160 5.16 -1.48 -2.70
N ARG A 161 4.27 -1.66 -1.71
CA ARG A 161 2.90 -1.15 -1.78
C ARG A 161 2.87 0.37 -1.82
N GLU A 162 3.67 1.05 -1.03
CA GLU A 162 3.70 2.51 -1.01
C GLU A 162 4.27 3.09 -2.32
N VAL A 163 5.32 2.50 -2.88
CA VAL A 163 5.85 2.87 -4.19
C VAL A 163 4.80 2.66 -5.29
N ASP A 164 4.13 1.52 -5.29
CA ASP A 164 3.05 1.22 -6.24
C ASP A 164 1.86 2.19 -6.08
N ASN A 165 1.50 2.53 -4.84
CA ASN A 165 0.45 3.50 -4.54
C ASN A 165 0.82 4.90 -5.05
N ALA A 166 2.07 5.34 -4.85
CA ALA A 166 2.55 6.62 -5.35
C ALA A 166 2.46 6.70 -6.88
N ARG A 167 2.88 5.64 -7.58
CA ARG A 167 2.77 5.55 -9.06
C ARG A 167 1.32 5.61 -9.55
N LEU A 168 0.38 4.96 -8.83
CA LEU A 168 -1.05 5.03 -9.17
C LEU A 168 -1.62 6.43 -8.99
N LEU A 169 -1.22 7.14 -7.93
CA LEU A 169 -1.67 8.50 -7.69
C LEU A 169 -1.10 9.48 -8.73
N GLU A 170 0.19 9.36 -9.05
CA GLU A 170 0.83 10.15 -10.11
C GLU A 170 0.13 9.93 -11.45
N LEU A 171 -0.19 8.68 -11.80
CA LEU A 171 -0.96 8.38 -13.01
C LEU A 171 -2.37 8.99 -12.96
N ALA A 172 -3.05 8.95 -11.80
CA ALA A 172 -4.36 9.53 -11.63
C ALA A 172 -4.34 11.05 -11.78
N GLU A 173 -3.31 11.71 -11.25
CA GLU A 173 -3.09 13.16 -11.39
C GLU A 173 -2.78 13.56 -12.84
N SER A 174 -1.98 12.78 -13.56
CA SER A 174 -1.60 13.07 -14.95
C SER A 174 -2.74 12.86 -15.97
N GLN A 175 -3.70 11.97 -15.66
CA GLN A 175 -4.82 11.61 -16.54
C GLN A 175 -6.18 12.11 -16.04
N ASP A 176 -6.21 12.93 -14.99
CA ASP A 176 -7.41 13.38 -14.26
C ASP A 176 -8.23 12.25 -13.62
N ALA A 177 -8.08 11.01 -14.05
CA ALA A 177 -8.71 9.82 -13.46
C ALA A 177 -8.14 8.53 -14.03
N ILE A 178 -8.09 7.50 -13.23
CA ILE A 178 -7.68 6.15 -13.64
C ILE A 178 -8.82 5.15 -13.52
N THR A 179 -8.73 4.07 -14.29
CA THR A 179 -9.61 2.92 -14.21
C THR A 179 -8.90 1.72 -13.58
N ARG A 180 -9.64 0.66 -13.26
CA ARG A 180 -9.06 -0.62 -12.84
C ARG A 180 -8.08 -1.17 -13.88
N ARG A 181 -8.39 -1.02 -15.18
CA ARG A 181 -7.55 -1.50 -16.28
C ARG A 181 -6.20 -0.78 -16.31
N ASP A 182 -6.19 0.53 -16.06
CA ASP A 182 -4.94 1.32 -15.99
C ASP A 182 -4.06 0.86 -14.82
N ALA A 183 -4.67 0.60 -13.66
CA ALA A 183 -3.94 0.06 -12.50
C ALA A 183 -3.36 -1.35 -12.78
N MET A 184 -4.11 -2.21 -13.47
CA MET A 184 -3.61 -3.53 -13.91
C MET A 184 -2.41 -3.39 -14.83
N SER A 185 -2.49 -2.51 -15.83
CA SER A 185 -1.40 -2.30 -16.80
C SER A 185 -0.16 -1.69 -16.16
N LEU A 186 -0.33 -0.66 -15.31
CA LEU A 186 0.79 0.04 -14.67
C LEU A 186 1.59 -0.86 -13.72
N LEU A 187 0.88 -1.68 -12.93
CA LEU A 187 1.49 -2.47 -11.86
C LEU A 187 1.63 -3.97 -12.19
N ASN A 188 1.21 -4.36 -13.39
CA ASN A 188 1.16 -5.77 -13.83
C ASN A 188 0.42 -6.67 -12.79
N LEU A 189 -0.75 -6.21 -12.34
CA LEU A 189 -1.57 -6.90 -11.35
C LEU A 189 -2.73 -7.65 -11.98
N SER A 190 -3.22 -8.69 -11.29
CA SER A 190 -4.52 -9.29 -11.61
C SER A 190 -5.66 -8.32 -11.32
N GLU A 191 -6.84 -8.55 -11.94
CA GLU A 191 -8.00 -7.68 -11.74
C GLU A 191 -8.41 -7.57 -10.26
N ALA A 192 -8.41 -8.68 -9.54
CA ALA A 192 -8.73 -8.71 -8.11
C ALA A 192 -7.72 -7.90 -7.27
N ALA A 193 -6.43 -8.03 -7.56
CA ALA A 193 -5.38 -7.29 -6.85
C ALA A 193 -5.44 -5.79 -7.15
N ALA A 194 -5.68 -5.39 -8.40
CA ALA A 194 -5.84 -4.01 -8.79
C ALA A 194 -7.09 -3.38 -8.14
N TYR A 195 -8.22 -4.13 -8.12
CA TYR A 195 -9.43 -3.67 -7.43
C TYR A 195 -9.19 -3.44 -5.93
N GLU A 196 -8.57 -4.39 -5.25
CA GLU A 196 -8.30 -4.29 -3.82
C GLU A 196 -7.37 -3.11 -3.51
N ARG A 197 -6.35 -2.88 -4.35
CA ARG A 197 -5.44 -1.75 -4.21
C ARG A 197 -6.17 -0.41 -4.34
N LEU A 198 -7.00 -0.26 -5.37
CA LEU A 198 -7.79 0.96 -5.59
C LEU A 198 -8.83 1.16 -4.47
N ARG A 199 -9.43 0.07 -3.95
CA ARG A 199 -10.34 0.10 -2.81
C ARG A 199 -9.63 0.61 -1.55
N GLN A 200 -8.42 0.14 -1.27
CA GLN A 200 -7.61 0.60 -0.14
C GLN A 200 -7.26 2.09 -0.25
N LEU A 201 -6.82 2.56 -1.43
CA LEU A 201 -6.54 3.97 -1.66
C LEU A 201 -7.80 4.85 -1.51
N THR A 202 -8.96 4.33 -1.88
CA THR A 202 -10.26 5.02 -1.67
C THR A 202 -10.62 5.06 -0.18
N ALA A 203 -10.45 3.96 0.55
CA ALA A 203 -10.69 3.90 2.00
C ALA A 203 -9.77 4.84 2.79
N GLN A 204 -8.53 5.02 2.32
CA GLN A 204 -7.55 5.98 2.88
C GLN A 204 -7.87 7.45 2.50
N GLY A 205 -8.89 7.70 1.68
CA GLY A 205 -9.22 9.04 1.21
C GLY A 205 -8.23 9.63 0.20
N ARG A 206 -7.30 8.83 -0.35
CA ARG A 206 -6.32 9.28 -1.36
C ARG A 206 -6.91 9.31 -2.77
N LEU A 207 -7.90 8.47 -3.03
CA LEU A 207 -8.68 8.46 -4.27
C LEU A 207 -10.17 8.55 -3.96
N VAL A 208 -10.93 9.10 -4.90
CA VAL A 208 -12.41 9.14 -4.86
C VAL A 208 -12.95 8.34 -6.03
N ARG A 209 -13.79 7.35 -5.76
CA ARG A 209 -14.42 6.55 -6.80
C ARG A 209 -15.74 7.19 -7.24
N VAL A 210 -15.86 7.48 -8.53
CA VAL A 210 -17.12 7.90 -9.16
C VAL A 210 -17.42 6.97 -10.36
N GLY A 211 -18.39 6.10 -10.19
CA GLY A 211 -18.72 5.06 -11.16
C GLY A 211 -17.59 4.04 -11.35
N ARG A 212 -17.00 3.99 -12.56
CA ARG A 212 -15.89 3.10 -12.89
C ARG A 212 -14.51 3.76 -12.83
N LYS A 213 -14.45 5.05 -12.53
CA LYS A 213 -13.22 5.85 -12.48
C LYS A 213 -12.85 6.17 -11.05
N TYR A 214 -11.54 6.35 -10.84
CA TYR A 214 -10.92 6.76 -9.58
C TYR A 214 -10.18 8.06 -9.84
N TYR A 215 -10.52 9.09 -9.07
CA TYR A 215 -10.00 10.45 -9.17
C TYR A 215 -9.08 10.75 -7.98
N PRO A 216 -8.06 11.58 -8.12
CA PRO A 216 -7.32 12.10 -6.98
C PRO A 216 -8.23 12.79 -5.97
N ALA A 217 -7.88 12.67 -4.68
CA ALA A 217 -8.63 13.35 -3.63
C ALA A 217 -8.63 14.87 -3.84
N GLY A 218 -9.80 15.49 -3.68
CA GLY A 218 -9.98 16.94 -3.88
C GLY A 218 -10.28 17.39 -5.31
N GLN A 219 -10.10 16.54 -6.32
CA GLN A 219 -10.45 16.91 -7.70
C GLN A 219 -11.96 16.78 -7.99
N VAL A 220 -12.65 15.87 -7.32
CA VAL A 220 -14.09 15.65 -7.52
C VAL A 220 -14.82 15.64 -6.19
N VAL A 221 -16.10 15.99 -6.21
CA VAL A 221 -16.94 15.90 -5.02
C VAL A 221 -17.23 14.42 -4.71
N PRO A 222 -16.89 13.92 -3.49
CA PRO A 222 -17.15 12.55 -3.09
C PRO A 222 -18.66 12.21 -3.15
N PRO A 223 -19.03 10.95 -3.50
CA PRO A 223 -20.42 10.55 -3.69
C PRO A 223 -21.35 10.85 -2.51
N ASP A 224 -20.84 10.73 -1.28
CA ASP A 224 -21.55 11.02 -0.03
C ASP A 224 -21.90 12.50 0.16
N ARG A 225 -21.13 13.40 -0.48
CA ARG A 225 -21.35 14.86 -0.40
C ARG A 225 -22.01 15.46 -1.64
N GLN A 226 -22.15 14.69 -2.73
CA GLN A 226 -22.66 15.22 -4.00
C GLN A 226 -24.05 15.84 -3.87
N TYR A 227 -24.95 15.19 -3.14
CA TYR A 227 -26.30 15.73 -2.92
C TYR A 227 -26.27 17.06 -2.16
N ASP A 228 -25.50 17.15 -1.08
CA ASP A 228 -25.44 18.38 -0.27
C ASP A 228 -24.90 19.56 -1.09
N VAL A 229 -23.87 19.32 -1.91
CA VAL A 229 -23.30 20.34 -2.81
C VAL A 229 -24.32 20.78 -3.85
N ILE A 230 -25.04 19.84 -4.47
CA ILE A 230 -26.13 20.15 -5.43
C ILE A 230 -27.25 20.90 -4.74
N ARG A 231 -27.68 20.48 -3.56
CA ARG A 231 -28.75 21.12 -2.78
C ARG A 231 -28.40 22.57 -2.48
N VAL A 232 -27.24 22.85 -1.92
CA VAL A 232 -26.79 24.21 -1.62
C VAL A 232 -26.71 25.08 -2.88
N PHE A 233 -26.30 24.50 -4.00
CA PHE A 233 -26.30 25.22 -5.28
C PHE A 233 -27.71 25.58 -5.76
N LEU A 234 -28.64 24.61 -5.73
CA LEU A 234 -30.03 24.81 -6.15
C LEU A 234 -30.82 25.73 -5.21
N GLU A 235 -30.53 25.70 -3.92
CA GLU A 235 -31.08 26.69 -2.95
C GLU A 235 -30.76 28.13 -3.33
N ARG A 236 -29.56 28.35 -3.91
CA ARG A 236 -29.11 29.69 -4.34
C ARG A 236 -29.58 30.08 -5.74
N CYS A 237 -29.58 29.12 -6.68
CA CYS A 237 -29.80 29.39 -8.10
C CYS A 237 -31.26 29.08 -8.51
N GLY A 238 -32.06 28.40 -7.69
CA GLY A 238 -33.40 27.95 -7.99
C GLY A 238 -33.44 26.74 -8.92
N SER A 239 -32.67 26.73 -9.98
CA SER A 239 -32.57 25.60 -10.93
C SER A 239 -31.19 25.49 -11.55
N ALA A 240 -30.87 24.33 -12.13
CA ALA A 240 -29.61 24.12 -12.84
C ALA A 240 -29.75 23.15 -14.03
N TYR A 241 -28.95 23.34 -15.05
CA TYR A 241 -28.79 22.37 -16.11
C TYR A 241 -27.77 21.28 -15.72
N ARG A 242 -27.86 20.13 -16.36
CA ARG A 242 -26.91 19.03 -16.14
C ARG A 242 -25.45 19.46 -16.31
N GLN A 243 -25.17 20.37 -17.26
CA GLN A 243 -23.80 20.86 -17.49
C GLN A 243 -23.27 21.64 -16.30
N ASP A 244 -24.10 22.48 -15.68
CA ASP A 244 -23.73 23.25 -14.50
C ASP A 244 -23.40 22.34 -13.31
N LEU A 245 -24.25 21.33 -13.10
CA LEU A 245 -24.06 20.33 -12.05
C LEU A 245 -22.87 19.42 -12.32
N ALA A 246 -22.56 19.10 -13.58
CA ALA A 246 -21.39 18.35 -13.93
C ALA A 246 -20.10 19.14 -13.65
N ALA A 247 -20.09 20.44 -13.97
CA ALA A 247 -19.00 21.34 -13.66
C ALA A 247 -18.85 21.53 -12.14
N LEU A 248 -19.94 21.70 -11.42
CA LEU A 248 -19.97 21.82 -9.95
C LEU A 248 -19.35 20.60 -9.24
N LEU A 249 -19.66 19.40 -9.74
CA LEU A 249 -19.15 18.14 -9.18
C LEU A 249 -17.77 17.75 -9.72
N HIS A 250 -17.21 18.52 -10.67
CA HIS A 250 -15.98 18.22 -11.40
C HIS A 250 -15.96 16.84 -12.07
N ILE A 251 -17.11 16.41 -12.65
CA ILE A 251 -17.26 15.11 -13.31
C ILE A 251 -17.80 15.28 -14.75
N GLY A 252 -17.63 14.24 -15.59
CA GLY A 252 -18.13 14.27 -16.95
C GLY A 252 -19.68 14.23 -17.03
N ASN A 253 -20.26 14.88 -18.03
CA ASN A 253 -21.71 14.98 -18.28
C ASN A 253 -22.43 13.62 -18.24
N ARG A 254 -21.81 12.57 -18.78
CA ARG A 254 -22.40 11.22 -18.80
C ARG A 254 -22.51 10.64 -17.39
N GLN A 255 -21.48 10.84 -16.56
CA GLN A 255 -21.48 10.37 -15.19
C GLN A 255 -22.45 11.18 -14.34
N CYS A 256 -22.50 12.51 -14.52
CA CYS A 256 -23.46 13.38 -13.87
C CYS A 256 -24.91 12.95 -14.18
N ALA A 257 -25.22 12.63 -15.45
CA ALA A 257 -26.54 12.16 -15.84
C ALA A 257 -27.02 10.91 -15.08
N LEU A 258 -26.09 9.97 -14.79
CA LEU A 258 -26.43 8.77 -14.00
C LEU A 258 -26.72 9.13 -12.54
N ILE A 259 -25.89 9.98 -11.95
CA ILE A 259 -26.05 10.41 -10.57
C ILE A 259 -27.38 11.18 -10.39
N LEU A 260 -27.65 12.13 -11.28
CA LEU A 260 -28.89 12.92 -11.23
C LEU A 260 -30.14 12.06 -11.44
N ARG A 261 -30.06 11.02 -12.31
CA ARG A 261 -31.15 10.07 -12.46
C ARG A 261 -31.48 9.36 -11.15
N HIS A 262 -30.48 8.83 -10.45
CA HIS A 262 -30.68 8.19 -9.15
C HIS A 262 -31.24 9.16 -8.11
N MET A 263 -30.78 10.42 -8.08
CA MET A 263 -31.30 11.41 -7.18
C MET A 263 -32.77 11.79 -7.46
N VAL A 264 -33.17 11.74 -8.72
CA VAL A 264 -34.59 11.93 -9.11
C VAL A 264 -35.42 10.69 -8.77
N GLU A 265 -34.91 9.48 -9.02
CA GLU A 265 -35.56 8.23 -8.64
C GLU A 265 -35.75 8.12 -7.12
N ASP A 266 -34.79 8.61 -6.34
CA ASP A 266 -34.83 8.68 -4.87
C ASP A 266 -35.72 9.84 -4.35
N GLY A 267 -36.31 10.65 -5.21
CA GLY A 267 -37.15 11.80 -4.84
C GLY A 267 -36.37 12.98 -4.21
N ARG A 268 -35.04 12.99 -4.33
CA ARG A 268 -34.19 14.07 -3.81
C ARG A 268 -34.11 15.28 -4.73
N LEU A 269 -34.37 15.08 -6.01
CA LEU A 269 -34.42 16.12 -7.04
C LEU A 269 -35.65 15.92 -7.94
N VAL A 270 -36.12 17.00 -8.51
CA VAL A 270 -37.19 16.99 -9.54
C VAL A 270 -36.57 17.47 -10.86
N ARG A 271 -36.97 16.85 -11.94
CA ARG A 271 -36.56 17.23 -13.30
C ARG A 271 -37.75 17.75 -14.09
N VAL A 272 -37.66 19.02 -14.50
CA VAL A 272 -38.62 19.63 -15.41
C VAL A 272 -37.92 20.00 -16.73
N GLY A 273 -38.23 19.32 -17.78
CA GLY A 273 -37.56 19.51 -19.09
C GLY A 273 -36.06 19.12 -19.02
N GLN A 274 -35.18 20.11 -19.12
CA GLN A 274 -33.74 19.95 -19.07
C GLN A 274 -33.10 20.45 -17.76
N GLN A 275 -33.89 21.02 -16.85
CA GLN A 275 -33.45 21.60 -15.60
C GLN A 275 -33.79 20.70 -14.41
N TYR A 276 -33.02 20.84 -13.35
CA TYR A 276 -33.17 20.13 -12.07
C TYR A 276 -33.48 21.13 -10.99
N TYR A 277 -34.38 20.73 -10.06
CA TYR A 277 -34.92 21.53 -8.95
C TYR A 277 -34.89 20.72 -7.67
N LEU A 278 -35.00 21.42 -6.53
CA LEU A 278 -35.34 20.76 -5.28
C LEU A 278 -36.83 20.47 -5.23
N PRO A 279 -37.30 19.39 -4.58
CA PRO A 279 -38.72 19.04 -4.49
C PRO A 279 -39.58 20.17 -3.90
N GLU A 280 -39.04 20.92 -2.93
CA GLU A 280 -39.74 22.04 -2.28
C GLU A 280 -39.94 23.27 -3.20
N GLN A 281 -39.27 23.32 -4.34
CA GLN A 281 -39.37 24.41 -5.32
C GLN A 281 -40.36 24.12 -6.46
N GLU A 282 -40.91 22.90 -6.52
CA GLU A 282 -41.89 22.49 -7.56
C GLU A 282 -43.25 23.12 -7.33
N GLU A 283 -43.63 23.45 -6.07
CA GLU A 283 -44.90 24.07 -5.74
C GLU A 283 -45.03 25.54 -6.21
N VAL A 284 -43.94 26.13 -6.70
CA VAL A 284 -43.87 27.53 -7.15
C VAL A 284 -43.80 27.65 -8.68
N LEU A 285 -43.72 26.54 -9.41
CA LEU A 285 -43.65 26.45 -10.87
C LEU A 285 -45.00 26.06 -11.46
#